data_603606862dd278dc3966779018243432
#
_entry.id   603606862dd278dc3966779018243432
#
_cell.length_a   1.000
_cell.length_b   1.000
_cell.length_c   1.000
_cell.angle_alpha   90.00
_cell.angle_beta   90.00
_cell.angle_gamma   90.00
#
_symmetry.space_group_name_H-M   'P 1'
#
loop_
_entity.id
_entity.type
_entity.pdbx_description
1 polymer ?
#
loop_
_entity_poly.entity_id
_entity_poly.type
_entity_poly.pdbx_seq_one_letter_code
_entity_poly.pdbx_strand_id
1 'polypeptide(L)'
;MQLIKEDFSMDMTEKQLSSEYKFRGRIMTARVDEVSLPNGKTAPREVCEHVGGVGVLPIDKDGNVILVRQFRYAFDTELLEMPAGKMDHGPEDAEECGIRELKEETGCTAGRIVPLGAIYPSPGFLTEVTYLFAALDLTEGEMQPDEDEFVEVVRLPIAEVEKMIERDEIRDAKTVAAMYRAKLKNLY
;
A
#
# COMPACT_ATOMS: atom_id res chain seq x y z
N MET A 1 7.13 -13.45 -18.20
CA MET A 1 5.68 -13.37 -18.48
C MET A 1 5.51 -12.31 -19.58
N GLN A 2 5.30 -12.76 -20.82
CA GLN A 2 5.04 -11.86 -21.94
C GLN A 2 3.64 -11.32 -21.76
N LEU A 3 3.53 -10.05 -21.33
CA LEU A 3 2.27 -9.32 -21.41
C LEU A 3 1.83 -9.34 -22.87
N ILE A 4 0.59 -9.72 -23.12
CA ILE A 4 -0.08 -9.68 -24.40
C ILE A 4 0.16 -8.29 -24.98
N LYS A 5 1.06 -8.18 -25.95
CA LYS A 5 1.14 -7.04 -26.85
C LYS A 5 0.00 -7.20 -27.85
N GLU A 6 -1.22 -6.93 -27.41
CA GLU A 6 -2.25 -6.55 -28.36
C GLU A 6 -1.88 -5.17 -28.86
N ASP A 7 -1.89 -5.04 -30.14
CA ASP A 7 -1.64 -3.84 -30.92
C ASP A 7 -2.70 -2.78 -30.54
N PHE A 8 -2.44 -1.99 -29.48
CA PHE A 8 -3.26 -0.81 -29.17
C PHE A 8 -3.02 0.19 -30.29
N SER A 9 -3.96 0.24 -31.23
CA SER A 9 -3.88 1.06 -32.45
C SER A 9 -3.88 2.58 -32.21
N MET A 10 -3.98 3.04 -30.94
CA MET A 10 -3.96 4.45 -30.55
C MET A 10 -2.89 4.72 -29.50
N ASP A 11 -2.00 5.68 -29.77
CA ASP A 11 -1.12 6.24 -28.73
C ASP A 11 -1.97 7.10 -27.78
N MET A 12 -2.10 6.66 -26.53
CA MET A 12 -2.83 7.36 -25.45
C MET A 12 -1.91 8.20 -24.57
N THR A 13 -0.66 8.42 -24.99
CA THR A 13 0.31 9.17 -24.20
C THR A 13 -0.06 10.64 -24.07
N GLU A 14 -0.08 11.13 -22.86
CA GLU A 14 -0.19 12.54 -22.53
C GLU A 14 1.21 13.11 -22.24
N LYS A 15 1.47 14.36 -22.67
CA LYS A 15 2.76 15.02 -22.41
C LYS A 15 2.54 16.27 -21.59
N GLN A 16 3.30 16.40 -20.50
CA GLN A 16 3.31 17.60 -19.69
C GLN A 16 3.84 18.80 -20.52
N LEU A 17 3.09 19.89 -20.53
CA LEU A 17 3.42 21.16 -21.18
C LEU A 17 3.90 22.19 -20.15
N SER A 18 3.22 22.26 -19.01
CA SER A 18 3.58 23.12 -17.88
C SER A 18 3.15 22.49 -16.57
N SER A 19 3.64 23.02 -15.45
CA SER A 19 3.33 22.54 -14.10
C SER A 19 3.33 23.70 -13.11
N GLU A 20 2.35 23.73 -12.21
CA GLU A 20 2.25 24.69 -11.13
C GLU A 20 1.96 23.98 -9.81
N TYR A 21 2.85 24.12 -8.83
CA TYR A 21 2.65 23.59 -7.48
C TYR A 21 1.66 24.47 -6.71
N LYS A 22 0.60 23.87 -6.19
CA LYS A 22 -0.46 24.54 -5.43
C LYS A 22 -0.33 24.36 -3.92
N PHE A 23 0.28 23.26 -3.48
CA PHE A 23 0.48 22.96 -2.05
C PHE A 23 1.74 22.09 -1.88
N ARG A 24 2.49 22.34 -0.82
CA ARG A 24 3.63 21.51 -0.39
C ARG A 24 3.48 21.22 1.11
N GLY A 25 3.12 19.98 1.45
CA GLY A 25 2.96 19.50 2.83
C GLY A 25 4.05 18.51 3.24
N ARG A 26 3.95 17.98 4.45
CA ARG A 26 4.83 16.89 4.92
C ARG A 26 4.55 15.57 4.22
N ILE A 27 3.28 15.27 3.98
CA ILE A 27 2.83 13.96 3.47
C ILE A 27 2.69 13.99 1.96
N MET A 28 2.14 15.08 1.41
CA MET A 28 1.84 15.18 0.00
C MET A 28 2.20 16.55 -0.56
N THR A 29 2.43 16.59 -1.86
CA THR A 29 2.55 17.81 -2.64
C THR A 29 1.51 17.79 -3.75
N ALA A 30 0.72 18.85 -3.90
CA ALA A 30 -0.27 18.97 -4.96
C ALA A 30 0.18 19.95 -6.05
N ARG A 31 0.08 19.56 -7.31
CA ARG A 31 0.36 20.38 -8.48
C ARG A 31 -0.72 20.26 -9.54
N VAL A 32 -0.80 21.25 -10.40
CA VAL A 32 -1.66 21.23 -11.59
C VAL A 32 -0.76 21.32 -12.81
N ASP A 33 -0.88 20.33 -13.67
CA ASP A 33 -0.19 20.26 -14.94
C ASP A 33 -1.13 20.64 -16.09
N GLU A 34 -0.64 21.32 -17.09
CA GLU A 34 -1.28 21.34 -18.42
C GLU A 34 -0.63 20.25 -19.27
N VAL A 35 -1.45 19.39 -19.89
CA VAL A 35 -0.98 18.29 -20.72
C VAL A 35 -1.55 18.38 -22.12
N SER A 36 -0.79 17.88 -23.11
CA SER A 36 -1.33 17.60 -24.44
C SER A 36 -1.98 16.23 -24.48
N LEU A 37 -3.18 16.18 -25.06
CA LEU A 37 -3.93 14.93 -25.24
C LEU A 37 -3.61 14.28 -26.60
N PRO A 38 -3.87 12.98 -26.77
CA PRO A 38 -3.69 12.27 -28.04
C PRO A 38 -4.43 12.90 -29.24
N ASN A 39 -5.53 13.61 -28.99
CA ASN A 39 -6.31 14.31 -30.02
C ASN A 39 -5.78 15.72 -30.35
N GLY A 40 -4.63 16.13 -29.82
CA GLY A 40 -3.99 17.43 -30.04
C GLY A 40 -4.56 18.59 -29.23
N LYS A 41 -5.54 18.35 -28.35
CA LYS A 41 -6.06 19.36 -27.41
C LYS A 41 -5.20 19.39 -26.14
N THR A 42 -5.45 20.36 -25.29
CA THR A 42 -4.87 20.43 -23.94
C THR A 42 -5.91 20.23 -22.86
N ALA A 43 -5.48 19.76 -21.68
CA ALA A 43 -6.33 19.62 -20.51
C ALA A 43 -5.50 19.76 -19.22
N PRO A 44 -6.11 20.20 -18.11
CA PRO A 44 -5.45 20.17 -16.81
C PRO A 44 -5.40 18.75 -16.23
N ARG A 45 -4.35 18.48 -15.43
CA ARG A 45 -4.23 17.29 -14.59
C ARG A 45 -3.85 17.73 -13.18
N GLU A 46 -4.69 17.42 -12.22
CA GLU A 46 -4.39 17.58 -10.81
C GLU A 46 -3.61 16.35 -10.34
N VAL A 47 -2.43 16.56 -9.77
CA VAL A 47 -1.53 15.49 -9.34
C VAL A 47 -1.16 15.69 -7.88
N CYS A 48 -1.36 14.64 -7.09
CA CYS A 48 -0.86 14.53 -5.73
C CYS A 48 0.41 13.67 -5.74
N GLU A 49 1.55 14.28 -5.46
CA GLU A 49 2.83 13.58 -5.34
C GLU A 49 2.96 13.00 -3.93
N HIS A 50 3.38 11.73 -3.85
CA HIS A 50 3.62 10.99 -2.62
C HIS A 50 4.88 10.13 -2.77
N VAL A 51 5.62 9.93 -1.68
CA VAL A 51 6.90 9.19 -1.68
C VAL A 51 6.74 7.68 -1.92
N GLY A 52 5.53 7.17 -1.81
CA GLY A 52 5.23 5.75 -1.86
C GLY A 52 5.11 5.14 -0.46
N GLY A 53 4.72 3.88 -0.42
CA GLY A 53 4.53 3.14 0.80
C GLY A 53 4.77 1.64 0.64
N VAL A 54 4.75 0.95 1.75
CA VAL A 54 4.88 -0.50 1.83
C VAL A 54 3.78 -1.04 2.73
N GLY A 55 3.29 -2.24 2.44
CA GLY A 55 2.43 -3.00 3.32
C GLY A 55 2.91 -4.43 3.43
N VAL A 56 2.88 -4.98 4.63
CA VAL A 56 3.30 -6.34 4.92
C VAL A 56 2.15 -7.13 5.50
N LEU A 57 1.82 -8.27 4.91
CA LEU A 57 0.80 -9.21 5.39
C LEU A 57 1.46 -10.32 6.22
N PRO A 58 1.47 -10.24 7.55
CA PRO A 58 2.07 -11.25 8.39
C PRO A 58 1.09 -12.42 8.55
N ILE A 59 1.55 -13.63 8.20
CA ILE A 59 0.77 -14.86 8.33
C ILE A 59 1.53 -15.79 9.28
N ASP A 60 0.90 -16.16 10.39
CA ASP A 60 1.49 -17.06 11.37
C ASP A 60 1.33 -18.54 10.97
N LYS A 61 2.05 -19.42 11.69
CA LYS A 61 2.01 -20.88 11.45
C LYS A 61 0.67 -21.54 11.73
N ASP A 62 -0.21 -20.86 12.47
CA ASP A 62 -1.54 -21.37 12.85
C ASP A 62 -2.62 -20.90 11.88
N GLY A 63 -2.23 -20.20 10.80
CA GLY A 63 -3.12 -19.71 9.74
C GLY A 63 -3.90 -18.45 10.14
N ASN A 64 -3.32 -17.62 11.00
CA ASN A 64 -3.87 -16.32 11.29
C ASN A 64 -3.09 -15.23 10.54
N VAL A 65 -3.78 -14.11 10.28
CA VAL A 65 -3.20 -12.84 9.82
C VAL A 65 -3.08 -11.92 11.03
N ILE A 66 -1.95 -11.22 11.12
CA ILE A 66 -1.74 -10.16 12.11
C ILE A 66 -2.04 -8.82 11.44
N LEU A 67 -3.05 -8.16 11.92
CA LEU A 67 -3.50 -6.84 11.46
C LEU A 67 -3.27 -5.81 12.54
N VAL A 68 -3.37 -4.53 12.18
CA VAL A 68 -3.35 -3.40 13.10
C VAL A 68 -4.66 -2.62 12.98
N ARG A 69 -5.21 -2.22 14.13
CA ARG A 69 -6.32 -1.28 14.20
C ARG A 69 -5.79 0.09 14.52
N GLN A 70 -6.12 1.09 13.72
CA GLN A 70 -5.73 2.47 13.94
C GLN A 70 -6.80 3.45 13.46
N PHE A 71 -6.83 4.64 14.06
CA PHE A 71 -7.73 5.70 13.63
C PHE A 71 -7.20 6.40 12.38
N ARG A 72 -8.01 6.46 11.34
CA ARG A 72 -7.70 7.17 10.09
C ARG A 72 -8.48 8.46 10.01
N TYR A 73 -7.84 9.55 10.40
CA TYR A 73 -8.45 10.88 10.47
C TYR A 73 -9.20 11.29 9.19
N ALA A 74 -8.68 10.95 8.02
CA ALA A 74 -9.30 11.28 6.74
C ALA A 74 -10.69 10.62 6.54
N PHE A 75 -10.96 9.52 7.25
CA PHE A 75 -12.24 8.78 7.21
C PHE A 75 -13.04 8.92 8.50
N ASP A 76 -12.49 9.61 9.50
CA ASP A 76 -13.09 9.79 10.84
C ASP A 76 -13.52 8.45 11.46
N THR A 77 -12.70 7.41 11.32
CA THR A 77 -13.00 6.06 11.81
C THR A 77 -11.76 5.24 12.07
N GLU A 78 -11.89 4.21 12.89
CA GLU A 78 -10.88 3.16 13.02
C GLU A 78 -10.97 2.20 11.83
N LEU A 79 -9.82 1.84 11.26
CA LEU A 79 -9.71 0.83 10.23
C LEU A 79 -8.86 -0.33 10.72
N LEU A 80 -9.17 -1.52 10.22
CA LEU A 80 -8.37 -2.72 10.39
C LEU A 80 -7.56 -2.93 9.11
N GLU A 81 -6.25 -2.89 9.24
CA GLU A 81 -5.31 -2.86 8.12
C GLU A 81 -4.14 -3.81 8.34
N MET A 82 -3.46 -4.22 7.28
CA MET A 82 -2.14 -4.82 7.40
C MET A 82 -1.12 -3.78 7.86
N PRO A 83 -0.07 -4.15 8.61
CA PRO A 83 1.05 -3.25 8.94
C PRO A 83 1.60 -2.56 7.70
N ALA A 84 1.82 -1.25 7.79
CA ALA A 84 2.19 -0.47 6.61
C ALA A 84 2.80 0.89 6.98
N GLY A 85 3.78 1.35 6.21
CA GLY A 85 4.38 2.65 6.39
C GLY A 85 4.86 3.30 5.11
N LYS A 86 5.46 4.48 5.26
CA LYS A 86 5.97 5.30 4.16
C LYS A 86 7.44 5.02 3.91
N MET A 87 7.84 5.12 2.65
CA MET A 87 9.23 5.02 2.22
C MET A 87 9.94 6.39 2.35
N ASP A 88 10.05 6.93 3.57
CA ASP A 88 10.58 8.28 3.84
C ASP A 88 11.83 8.29 4.76
N HIS A 89 12.35 7.12 5.17
CA HIS A 89 13.51 6.97 6.05
C HIS A 89 14.87 6.91 5.32
N GLY A 90 15.01 7.54 4.17
CA GLY A 90 16.26 7.60 3.44
C GLY A 90 16.40 6.52 2.35
N PRO A 91 17.60 5.96 2.12
CA PRO A 91 17.85 5.09 0.97
C PRO A 91 17.47 3.62 1.18
N GLU A 92 16.51 3.32 2.08
CA GLU A 92 16.01 1.94 2.25
C GLU A 92 15.17 1.51 1.03
N ASP A 93 15.23 0.22 0.70
CA ASP A 93 14.35 -0.33 -0.31
C ASP A 93 12.98 -0.73 0.28
N ALA A 94 12.03 -1.10 -0.58
CA ALA A 94 10.68 -1.41 -0.13
C ALA A 94 10.61 -2.65 0.79
N GLU A 95 11.50 -3.62 0.63
CA GLU A 95 11.53 -4.82 1.49
C GLU A 95 12.10 -4.46 2.86
N GLU A 96 13.18 -3.69 2.92
CA GLU A 96 13.78 -3.20 4.17
C GLU A 96 12.78 -2.35 4.96
N CYS A 97 12.11 -1.41 4.28
CA CYS A 97 11.01 -0.62 4.86
C CYS A 97 9.92 -1.52 5.43
N GLY A 98 9.46 -2.51 4.67
CA GLY A 98 8.44 -3.46 5.12
C GLY A 98 8.84 -4.27 6.35
N ILE A 99 10.08 -4.71 6.43
CA ILE A 99 10.61 -5.44 7.60
C ILE A 99 10.64 -4.53 8.84
N ARG A 100 11.02 -3.28 8.68
CA ARG A 100 11.04 -2.29 9.75
C ARG A 100 9.62 -2.03 10.27
N GLU A 101 8.68 -1.68 9.40
CA GLU A 101 7.27 -1.40 9.75
C GLU A 101 6.58 -2.60 10.41
N LEU A 102 6.81 -3.82 9.90
CA LEU A 102 6.31 -5.04 10.53
C LEU A 102 6.73 -5.14 11.99
N LYS A 103 8.01 -4.84 12.27
CA LYS A 103 8.56 -4.92 13.62
C LYS A 103 8.04 -3.80 14.51
N GLU A 104 7.99 -2.57 14.02
CA GLU A 104 7.54 -1.39 14.76
C GLU A 104 6.08 -1.53 15.18
N GLU A 105 5.18 -1.84 14.25
CA GLU A 105 3.74 -1.91 14.51
C GLU A 105 3.26 -3.20 15.16
N THR A 106 3.96 -4.33 14.98
CA THR A 106 3.50 -5.64 15.52
C THR A 106 4.46 -6.33 16.48
N GLY A 107 5.70 -5.87 16.56
CA GLY A 107 6.77 -6.56 17.26
C GLY A 107 7.29 -7.81 16.56
N CYS A 108 6.69 -8.23 15.45
CA CYS A 108 7.07 -9.45 14.74
C CYS A 108 8.29 -9.24 13.86
N THR A 109 9.12 -10.29 13.75
CA THR A 109 10.14 -10.42 12.72
C THR A 109 9.82 -11.61 11.82
N ALA A 110 10.15 -11.51 10.53
CA ALA A 110 9.87 -12.55 9.56
C ALA A 110 11.12 -13.38 9.26
N GLY A 111 11.00 -14.70 9.27
CA GLY A 111 12.02 -15.60 8.72
C GLY A 111 12.01 -15.64 7.19
N ARG A 112 10.89 -15.26 6.56
CA ARG A 112 10.73 -15.25 5.11
C ARG A 112 9.82 -14.12 4.66
N ILE A 113 10.30 -13.29 3.74
CA ILE A 113 9.51 -12.25 3.04
C ILE A 113 9.21 -12.73 1.63
N VAL A 114 7.97 -12.56 1.20
CA VAL A 114 7.50 -12.95 -0.14
C VAL A 114 6.90 -11.73 -0.84
N PRO A 115 7.47 -11.26 -1.95
CA PRO A 115 6.91 -10.16 -2.71
C PRO A 115 5.51 -10.51 -3.27
N LEU A 116 4.55 -9.65 -3.00
CA LEU A 116 3.20 -9.71 -3.56
C LEU A 116 2.99 -8.75 -4.74
N GLY A 117 4.00 -7.92 -5.06
CA GLY A 117 3.98 -6.90 -6.10
C GLY A 117 3.55 -5.54 -5.58
N ALA A 118 3.18 -4.63 -6.48
CA ALA A 118 2.80 -3.26 -6.12
C ALA A 118 1.37 -2.93 -6.57
N ILE A 119 0.75 -1.97 -5.89
CA ILE A 119 -0.55 -1.39 -6.27
C ILE A 119 -0.42 0.12 -6.44
N TYR A 120 -1.33 0.69 -7.20
CA TYR A 120 -1.58 2.12 -7.31
C TYR A 120 -2.92 2.42 -6.62
N PRO A 121 -2.93 3.00 -5.41
CA PRO A 121 -4.17 3.19 -4.64
C PRO A 121 -5.19 4.07 -5.36
N SER A 122 -4.73 5.10 -6.06
CA SER A 122 -5.61 6.00 -6.80
C SER A 122 -4.91 6.58 -8.05
N PRO A 123 -4.71 5.78 -9.12
CA PRO A 123 -3.87 6.14 -10.26
C PRO A 123 -4.39 7.33 -11.09
N GLY A 124 -5.60 7.81 -10.84
CA GLY A 124 -6.18 8.95 -11.55
C GLY A 124 -5.56 10.29 -11.18
N PHE A 125 -4.96 10.41 -9.98
CA PHE A 125 -4.37 11.67 -9.53
C PHE A 125 -3.20 11.50 -8.54
N LEU A 126 -3.00 10.33 -7.95
CA LEU A 126 -2.00 10.07 -6.91
C LEU A 126 -0.81 9.32 -7.51
N THR A 127 0.41 9.78 -7.20
CA THR A 127 1.64 9.11 -7.66
C THR A 127 2.11 7.99 -6.74
N GLU A 128 1.39 7.71 -5.66
CA GLU A 128 1.75 6.67 -4.71
C GLU A 128 1.86 5.30 -5.38
N VAL A 129 2.96 4.62 -5.11
CA VAL A 129 3.14 3.20 -5.33
C VAL A 129 3.23 2.53 -3.97
N THR A 130 2.33 1.60 -3.67
CA THR A 130 2.40 0.80 -2.44
C THR A 130 2.92 -0.60 -2.78
N TYR A 131 4.09 -0.94 -2.26
CA TYR A 131 4.68 -2.27 -2.41
C TYR A 131 4.10 -3.22 -1.37
N LEU A 132 3.76 -4.43 -1.78
CA LEU A 132 3.10 -5.43 -0.94
C LEU A 132 4.00 -6.65 -0.75
N PHE A 133 4.09 -7.10 0.49
CA PHE A 133 4.81 -8.31 0.88
C PHE A 133 3.93 -9.19 1.77
N ALA A 134 4.23 -10.50 1.81
CA ALA A 134 3.79 -11.37 2.89
C ALA A 134 4.99 -11.71 3.76
N ALA A 135 4.78 -11.74 5.08
CA ALA A 135 5.76 -12.14 6.07
C ALA A 135 5.35 -13.49 6.68
N LEU A 136 6.26 -14.44 6.65
CA LEU A 136 6.06 -15.82 7.09
C LEU A 136 7.16 -16.22 8.07
N ASP A 137 6.97 -17.36 8.74
CA ASP A 137 7.92 -17.87 9.72
C ASP A 137 8.19 -16.81 10.81
N LEU A 138 7.09 -16.28 11.37
CA LEU A 138 7.14 -15.15 12.29
C LEU A 138 7.72 -15.52 13.64
N THR A 139 8.52 -14.60 14.20
CA THR A 139 8.98 -14.62 15.59
C THR A 139 8.43 -13.38 16.29
N GLU A 140 7.78 -13.57 17.43
CA GLU A 140 7.21 -12.49 18.22
C GLU A 140 8.27 -11.74 19.02
N GLY A 141 8.09 -10.43 19.18
CA GLY A 141 8.93 -9.54 19.96
C GLY A 141 8.15 -8.35 20.50
N GLU A 142 8.85 -7.33 20.93
CA GLU A 142 8.22 -6.10 21.45
C GLU A 142 7.96 -5.11 20.32
N MET A 143 6.76 -4.49 20.35
CA MET A 143 6.39 -3.38 19.47
C MET A 143 7.23 -2.14 19.79
N GLN A 144 7.50 -1.34 18.78
CA GLN A 144 8.24 -0.07 18.89
C GLN A 144 7.61 0.99 17.96
N PRO A 145 6.31 1.30 18.14
CA PRO A 145 5.64 2.29 17.31
C PRO A 145 6.22 3.68 17.55
N ASP A 146 6.08 4.58 16.60
CA ASP A 146 6.43 5.99 16.76
C ASP A 146 5.58 6.66 17.84
N GLU A 147 6.07 7.76 18.44
CA GLU A 147 5.41 8.44 19.57
C GLU A 147 3.99 8.96 19.25
N ASP A 148 3.69 9.20 17.96
CA ASP A 148 2.40 9.67 17.46
C ASP A 148 1.57 8.56 16.80
N GLU A 149 2.01 7.30 16.88
CA GLU A 149 1.30 6.13 16.35
C GLU A 149 0.58 5.35 17.45
N PHE A 150 -0.74 5.32 17.35
CA PHE A 150 -1.61 4.58 18.26
C PHE A 150 -2.24 3.40 17.51
N VAL A 151 -1.60 2.25 17.60
CA VAL A 151 -2.02 1.02 16.92
C VAL A 151 -2.33 -0.08 17.92
N GLU A 152 -3.34 -0.90 17.61
CA GLU A 152 -3.69 -2.11 18.35
C GLU A 152 -3.48 -3.32 17.42
N VAL A 153 -2.68 -4.28 17.86
CA VAL A 153 -2.47 -5.53 17.11
C VAL A 153 -3.67 -6.45 17.26
N VAL A 154 -4.21 -6.90 16.13
CA VAL A 154 -5.36 -7.82 16.06
C VAL A 154 -4.96 -9.05 15.26
N ARG A 155 -5.05 -10.23 15.88
CA ARG A 155 -4.77 -11.51 15.24
C ARG A 155 -6.09 -12.22 14.91
N LEU A 156 -6.30 -12.54 13.64
CA LEU A 156 -7.52 -13.18 13.17
C LEU A 156 -7.22 -14.35 12.24
N PRO A 157 -8.03 -15.44 12.31
CA PRO A 157 -7.94 -16.50 11.31
C PRO A 157 -8.16 -15.95 9.90
N ILE A 158 -7.38 -16.43 8.94
CA ILE A 158 -7.48 -16.05 7.52
C ILE A 158 -8.93 -16.11 7.02
N ALA A 159 -9.64 -17.20 7.35
CA ALA A 159 -11.03 -17.37 6.94
C ALA A 159 -11.98 -16.31 7.51
N GLU A 160 -11.68 -15.73 8.68
CA GLU A 160 -12.47 -14.62 9.22
C GLU A 160 -12.12 -13.30 8.52
N VAL A 161 -10.85 -13.05 8.25
CA VAL A 161 -10.43 -11.87 7.45
C VAL A 161 -11.08 -11.87 6.06
N GLU A 162 -11.13 -13.04 5.38
CA GLU A 162 -11.83 -13.17 4.09
C GLU A 162 -13.32 -12.82 4.21
N LYS A 163 -14.01 -13.27 5.26
CA LYS A 163 -15.42 -12.92 5.51
C LYS A 163 -15.59 -11.43 5.84
N MET A 164 -14.67 -10.84 6.59
CA MET A 164 -14.71 -9.41 6.89
C MET A 164 -14.53 -8.56 5.62
N ILE A 165 -13.69 -9.00 4.68
CA ILE A 165 -13.58 -8.37 3.36
C ILE A 165 -14.90 -8.54 2.57
N GLU A 166 -15.49 -9.73 2.56
CA GLU A 166 -16.77 -10.01 1.89
C GLU A 166 -17.91 -9.14 2.44
N ARG A 167 -17.94 -8.91 3.76
CA ARG A 167 -18.95 -8.07 4.43
C ARG A 167 -18.64 -6.57 4.41
N ASP A 168 -17.59 -6.14 3.70
CA ASP A 168 -17.16 -4.73 3.63
C ASP A 168 -16.74 -4.13 4.98
N GLU A 169 -16.29 -4.98 5.91
CA GLU A 169 -15.76 -4.55 7.21
C GLU A 169 -14.27 -4.19 7.13
N ILE A 170 -13.51 -4.85 6.24
CA ILE A 170 -12.15 -4.48 5.88
C ILE A 170 -12.18 -3.84 4.50
N ARG A 171 -11.92 -2.52 4.45
CA ARG A 171 -11.99 -1.68 3.24
C ARG A 171 -10.64 -1.18 2.77
N ASP A 172 -9.60 -1.39 3.55
CA ASP A 172 -8.27 -0.96 3.18
C ASP A 172 -7.77 -1.69 1.94
N ALA A 173 -7.51 -0.92 0.87
CA ALA A 173 -7.18 -1.45 -0.45
C ALA A 173 -5.90 -2.30 -0.45
N LYS A 174 -4.88 -1.92 0.33
CA LYS A 174 -3.62 -2.68 0.40
C LYS A 174 -3.83 -4.03 1.07
N THR A 175 -4.62 -4.10 2.15
CA THR A 175 -4.97 -5.34 2.85
C THR A 175 -5.75 -6.29 1.95
N VAL A 176 -6.81 -5.80 1.29
CA VAL A 176 -7.62 -6.58 0.36
C VAL A 176 -6.76 -7.14 -0.79
N ALA A 177 -5.92 -6.29 -1.39
CA ALA A 177 -5.04 -6.69 -2.49
C ALA A 177 -3.98 -7.71 -2.04
N ALA A 178 -3.39 -7.53 -0.85
CA ALA A 178 -2.40 -8.44 -0.30
C ALA A 178 -3.00 -9.82 0.02
N MET A 179 -4.16 -9.87 0.67
CA MET A 179 -4.90 -11.10 0.93
C MET A 179 -5.17 -11.87 -0.36
N TYR A 180 -5.72 -11.22 -1.38
CA TYR A 180 -6.00 -11.84 -2.67
C TYR A 180 -4.73 -12.39 -3.35
N ARG A 181 -3.64 -11.60 -3.38
CA ARG A 181 -2.37 -12.01 -4.00
C ARG A 181 -1.66 -13.12 -3.23
N ALA A 182 -1.73 -13.11 -1.89
CA ALA A 182 -1.21 -14.19 -1.06
C ALA A 182 -1.93 -15.51 -1.35
N LYS A 183 -3.26 -15.48 -1.50
CA LYS A 183 -4.08 -16.63 -1.90
C LYS A 183 -3.68 -17.17 -3.28
N LEU A 184 -3.50 -16.30 -4.29
CA LEU A 184 -3.05 -16.69 -5.63
C LEU A 184 -1.65 -17.33 -5.65
N LYS A 185 -0.81 -17.00 -4.67
CA LYS A 185 0.52 -17.58 -4.49
C LYS A 185 0.52 -18.83 -3.61
N ASN A 186 -0.65 -19.29 -3.14
CA ASN A 186 -0.81 -20.43 -2.23
C ASN A 186 0.04 -20.30 -0.96
N LEU A 187 0.03 -19.11 -0.34
CA LEU A 187 0.74 -18.86 0.92
C LEU A 187 -0.10 -19.28 2.14
N TYR A 188 -1.38 -19.57 1.92
CA TYR A 188 -2.33 -20.15 2.87
C TYR A 188 -3.43 -20.92 2.13
#